data_321afa784c07acbd1c22b336249ecd84
#
_entry.id   321afa784c07acbd1c22b336249ecd84
#
_cell.length_a   1.000
_cell.length_b   1.000
_cell.length_c   1.000
_cell.angle_alpha   90.00
_cell.angle_beta   90.00
_cell.angle_gamma   90.00
#
_symmetry.space_group_name_H-M   'P 1'
#
loop_
_entity.id
_entity.type
_entity.pdbx_description
1 polymer ?
#
loop_
_entity_poly.entity_id
_entity_poly.type
_entity_poly.pdbx_seq_one_letter_code
_entity_poly.pdbx_strand_id
1 'polypeptide(L)'
;MIKMLAFDVDGTITAGNNEITPRLRAIFDQLEKKGLKLVLATGRPYEDLYPLKRKNNFFPATVLLNGAMVRDEKDNKIFAHYMSKDLVEPVCKVFKQFDVPFVCFTKNKNVVYQSSKQTYGQVLGIYLPDSELEMHGLIDSLVSVEETDFNYEETLKIEAMFEDISLVDQAREALKDVTGIDVVSSMNFNLEITPDYINKASALQEYVRYEEINEDEVMVFGDSENDRSMLEAFKHSVLVKNPNNDFKVNTKYIARSCQEDGVAEFLENYFELRGKKA
;
A
#
# COMPACT_ATOMS: atom_id res chain seq x y z
N MET A 1 -4.50 20.45 -16.47
CA MET A 1 -5.17 19.20 -16.95
C MET A 1 -4.49 18.03 -16.24
N ILE A 2 -5.22 16.99 -15.81
CA ILE A 2 -4.62 15.83 -15.16
C ILE A 2 -3.75 15.05 -16.14
N LYS A 3 -2.55 14.69 -15.70
CA LYS A 3 -1.55 13.91 -16.46
C LYS A 3 -1.19 12.58 -15.79
N MET A 4 -1.39 12.48 -14.47
CA MET A 4 -1.10 11.28 -13.69
C MET A 4 -2.26 10.93 -12.77
N LEU A 5 -2.55 9.63 -12.64
CA LEU A 5 -3.51 9.08 -11.70
C LEU A 5 -2.78 8.08 -10.81
N ALA A 6 -2.83 8.27 -9.50
CA ALA A 6 -2.27 7.36 -8.53
C ALA A 6 -3.39 6.70 -7.72
N PHE A 7 -3.35 5.39 -7.63
CA PHE A 7 -4.37 4.58 -6.97
C PHE A 7 -3.76 3.75 -5.86
N ASP A 8 -4.39 3.78 -4.68
CA ASP A 8 -4.24 2.67 -3.79
C ASP A 8 -4.84 1.39 -4.40
N VAL A 9 -4.48 0.24 -3.86
CA VAL A 9 -4.86 -1.06 -4.41
C VAL A 9 -6.05 -1.65 -3.66
N ASP A 10 -5.86 -1.99 -2.39
CA ASP A 10 -6.80 -2.77 -1.60
C ASP A 10 -7.92 -1.90 -1.03
N GLY A 11 -9.17 -2.21 -1.38
CA GLY A 11 -10.31 -1.34 -1.02
C GLY A 11 -10.54 -0.19 -2.00
N THR A 12 -9.55 0.11 -2.86
CA THR A 12 -9.63 1.19 -3.86
C THR A 12 -9.92 0.66 -5.25
N ILE A 13 -9.03 -0.12 -5.87
CA ILE A 13 -9.22 -0.67 -7.24
C ILE A 13 -9.50 -2.16 -7.25
N THR A 14 -9.31 -2.86 -6.14
CA THR A 14 -9.64 -4.28 -5.96
C THR A 14 -10.29 -4.52 -4.60
N ALA A 15 -11.17 -5.50 -4.55
CA ALA A 15 -11.86 -5.93 -3.33
C ALA A 15 -11.12 -7.07 -2.59
N GLY A 16 -9.81 -7.21 -2.79
CA GLY A 16 -8.96 -8.19 -2.09
C GLY A 16 -8.60 -9.45 -2.90
N ASN A 17 -9.24 -9.69 -4.04
CA ASN A 17 -9.04 -10.90 -4.86
C ASN A 17 -7.99 -10.75 -5.97
N ASN A 18 -7.16 -9.71 -5.93
CA ASN A 18 -6.22 -9.34 -7.00
C ASN A 18 -6.88 -9.16 -8.39
N GLU A 19 -8.19 -8.87 -8.43
CA GLU A 19 -8.91 -8.59 -9.68
C GLU A 19 -9.28 -7.12 -9.81
N ILE A 20 -8.86 -6.54 -10.91
CA ILE A 20 -9.38 -5.26 -11.40
C ILE A 20 -10.56 -5.60 -12.30
N THR A 21 -11.71 -4.96 -12.10
CA THR A 21 -12.89 -5.26 -12.93
C THR A 21 -12.60 -5.03 -14.41
N PRO A 22 -13.17 -5.82 -15.33
CA PRO A 22 -12.98 -5.61 -16.77
C PRO A 22 -13.34 -4.19 -17.22
N ARG A 23 -14.33 -3.57 -16.55
CA ARG A 23 -14.72 -2.19 -16.81
C ARG A 23 -13.62 -1.21 -16.43
N LEU A 24 -13.08 -1.31 -15.20
CA LEU A 24 -12.00 -0.43 -14.74
C LEU A 24 -10.74 -0.64 -15.58
N ARG A 25 -10.41 -1.90 -15.91
CA ARG A 25 -9.26 -2.22 -16.76
C ARG A 25 -9.37 -1.57 -18.16
N ALA A 26 -10.56 -1.62 -18.77
CA ALA A 26 -10.80 -0.97 -20.07
C ALA A 26 -10.70 0.56 -20.00
N ILE A 27 -11.07 1.15 -18.86
CA ILE A 27 -10.90 2.59 -18.60
C ILE A 27 -9.41 2.93 -18.48
N PHE A 28 -8.63 2.15 -17.75
CA PHE A 28 -7.19 2.34 -17.65
C PHE A 28 -6.52 2.31 -19.04
N ASP A 29 -6.86 1.34 -19.89
CA ASP A 29 -6.37 1.28 -21.27
C ASP A 29 -6.70 2.54 -22.09
N GLN A 30 -7.90 3.10 -21.89
CA GLN A 30 -8.30 4.34 -22.59
C GLN A 30 -7.51 5.55 -22.08
N LEU A 31 -7.26 5.64 -20.78
CA LEU A 31 -6.52 6.75 -20.17
C LEU A 31 -5.04 6.70 -20.54
N GLU A 32 -4.43 5.52 -20.54
CA GLU A 32 -3.05 5.32 -21.03
C GLU A 32 -2.90 5.73 -22.51
N LYS A 33 -3.86 5.33 -23.37
CA LYS A 33 -3.90 5.76 -24.78
C LYS A 33 -4.07 7.27 -24.96
N LYS A 34 -4.65 7.96 -23.98
CA LYS A 34 -4.73 9.44 -23.95
C LYS A 34 -3.46 10.08 -23.39
N GLY A 35 -2.45 9.30 -23.02
CA GLY A 35 -1.17 9.77 -22.51
C GLY A 35 -1.15 10.04 -21.00
N LEU A 36 -2.16 9.58 -20.23
CA LEU A 36 -2.09 9.68 -18.78
C LEU A 36 -1.18 8.58 -18.22
N LYS A 37 -0.35 8.96 -17.27
CA LYS A 37 0.42 7.99 -16.47
C LYS A 37 -0.43 7.42 -15.34
N LEU A 38 -0.36 6.10 -15.15
CA LEU A 38 -1.02 5.41 -14.04
C LEU A 38 0.05 4.93 -13.06
N VAL A 39 -0.26 5.03 -11.76
CA VAL A 39 0.63 4.64 -10.67
C VAL A 39 -0.18 3.85 -9.63
N LEU A 40 0.35 2.75 -9.13
CA LEU A 40 -0.17 2.09 -7.95
C LEU A 40 0.61 2.55 -6.72
N ALA A 41 -0.08 2.98 -5.66
CA ALA A 41 0.51 3.43 -4.40
C ALA A 41 -0.02 2.58 -3.24
N THR A 42 0.76 1.60 -2.79
CA THR A 42 0.29 0.54 -1.90
C THR A 42 1.23 0.28 -0.72
N GLY A 43 0.68 -0.28 0.37
CA GLY A 43 1.46 -0.87 1.47
C GLY A 43 2.13 -2.19 1.10
N ARG A 44 1.69 -2.85 0.02
CA ARG A 44 2.21 -4.15 -0.40
C ARG A 44 3.69 -4.10 -0.80
N PRO A 45 4.46 -5.18 -0.54
CA PRO A 45 5.76 -5.40 -1.17
C PRO A 45 5.57 -5.80 -2.65
N TYR A 46 6.66 -5.79 -3.40
CA TYR A 46 6.63 -6.14 -4.84
C TYR A 46 6.13 -7.57 -5.08
N GLU A 47 6.58 -8.52 -4.27
CA GLU A 47 6.24 -9.94 -4.38
C GLU A 47 4.73 -10.18 -4.27
N ASP A 48 4.06 -9.38 -3.45
CA ASP A 48 2.61 -9.45 -3.24
C ASP A 48 1.81 -8.66 -4.28
N LEU A 49 2.39 -7.61 -4.85
CA LEU A 49 1.75 -6.84 -5.92
C LEU A 49 1.89 -7.50 -7.30
N TYR A 50 2.97 -8.23 -7.55
CA TYR A 50 3.26 -8.80 -8.86
C TYR A 50 2.19 -9.77 -9.39
N PRO A 51 1.58 -10.66 -8.58
CA PRO A 51 0.44 -11.48 -9.00
C PRO A 51 -0.74 -10.66 -9.53
N LEU A 52 -1.08 -9.53 -8.88
CA LEU A 52 -2.12 -8.61 -9.35
C LEU A 52 -1.75 -8.02 -10.72
N LYS A 53 -0.52 -7.52 -10.88
CA LYS A 53 -0.03 -6.95 -12.14
C LYS A 53 -0.15 -7.98 -13.28
N ARG A 54 0.28 -9.21 -13.04
CA ARG A 54 0.21 -10.30 -14.03
C ARG A 54 -1.21 -10.72 -14.37
N LYS A 55 -2.06 -10.92 -13.36
CA LYS A 55 -3.45 -11.37 -13.52
C LYS A 55 -4.25 -10.40 -14.40
N ASN A 56 -4.02 -9.11 -14.23
CA ASN A 56 -4.75 -8.06 -14.94
C ASN A 56 -4.03 -7.54 -16.19
N ASN A 57 -2.85 -8.08 -16.53
CA ASN A 57 -1.98 -7.54 -17.58
C ASN A 57 -1.83 -6.02 -17.46
N PHE A 58 -1.47 -5.56 -16.25
CA PHE A 58 -1.41 -4.15 -15.88
C PHE A 58 -0.11 -3.84 -15.15
N PHE A 59 0.80 -3.10 -15.81
CA PHE A 59 2.17 -2.88 -15.35
C PHE A 59 2.50 -1.38 -15.21
N PRO A 60 1.73 -0.62 -14.43
CA PRO A 60 2.06 0.78 -14.18
C PRO A 60 3.28 0.90 -13.26
N ALA A 61 3.80 2.13 -13.14
CA ALA A 61 4.75 2.47 -12.09
C ALA A 61 4.14 2.20 -10.69
N THR A 62 5.00 1.95 -9.71
CA THR A 62 4.53 1.55 -8.37
C THR A 62 5.26 2.29 -7.26
N VAL A 63 4.50 2.81 -6.32
CA VAL A 63 4.94 3.24 -5.00
C VAL A 63 4.58 2.11 -4.03
N LEU A 64 5.58 1.44 -3.50
CA LEU A 64 5.47 0.22 -2.69
C LEU A 64 5.81 0.50 -1.23
N LEU A 65 5.37 -0.40 -0.33
CA LEU A 65 5.74 -0.37 1.09
C LEU A 65 5.45 1.00 1.73
N ASN A 66 4.28 1.56 1.45
CA ASN A 66 3.86 2.90 1.91
C ASN A 66 4.82 4.04 1.50
N GLY A 67 5.53 3.89 0.40
CA GLY A 67 6.46 4.90 -0.09
C GLY A 67 7.93 4.58 0.08
N ALA A 68 8.28 3.50 0.79
CA ALA A 68 9.67 3.15 1.00
C ALA A 68 10.41 2.70 -0.28
N MET A 69 9.67 2.34 -1.34
CA MET A 69 10.26 1.98 -2.64
C MET A 69 9.39 2.47 -3.80
N VAL A 70 10.04 2.96 -4.86
CA VAL A 70 9.38 3.31 -6.13
C VAL A 70 10.02 2.57 -7.29
N ARG A 71 9.17 2.00 -8.17
CA ARG A 71 9.58 1.34 -9.41
C ARG A 71 8.85 1.94 -10.61
N ASP A 72 9.53 1.97 -11.77
CA ASP A 72 8.94 2.40 -13.03
C ASP A 72 8.05 1.31 -13.66
N GLU A 73 7.49 1.58 -14.84
CA GLU A 73 6.64 0.67 -15.61
C GLU A 73 7.40 -0.57 -16.13
N LYS A 74 8.73 -0.56 -16.09
CA LYS A 74 9.60 -1.69 -16.44
C LYS A 74 10.10 -2.45 -15.22
N ASP A 75 9.53 -2.13 -14.05
CA ASP A 75 9.94 -2.67 -12.75
C ASP A 75 11.39 -2.33 -12.33
N ASN A 76 12.03 -1.32 -12.94
CA ASN A 76 13.30 -0.81 -12.44
C ASN A 76 13.07 -0.02 -11.16
N LYS A 77 13.93 -0.26 -10.16
CA LYS A 77 13.92 0.52 -8.92
C LYS A 77 14.44 1.94 -9.20
N ILE A 78 13.61 2.95 -8.92
CA ILE A 78 13.94 4.37 -9.03
C ILE A 78 14.47 4.89 -7.69
N PHE A 79 13.68 4.71 -6.62
CA PHE A 79 14.02 5.14 -5.27
C PHE A 79 13.86 4.00 -4.28
N ALA A 80 14.63 4.06 -3.19
CA ALA A 80 14.43 3.21 -2.01
C ALA A 80 14.94 3.95 -0.77
N HIS A 81 14.11 4.06 0.25
CA HIS A 81 14.38 4.74 1.50
C HIS A 81 14.45 3.70 2.64
N TYR A 82 15.63 3.56 3.22
CA TYR A 82 15.87 2.56 4.25
C TYR A 82 15.76 3.19 5.65
N MET A 83 15.25 2.39 6.59
CA MET A 83 15.25 2.73 8.01
C MET A 83 16.66 2.56 8.58
N SER A 84 17.06 3.48 9.47
CA SER A 84 18.28 3.27 10.25
C SER A 84 18.09 2.19 11.30
N LYS A 85 19.19 1.56 11.73
CA LYS A 85 19.18 0.59 12.82
C LYS A 85 18.51 1.16 14.09
N ASP A 86 18.77 2.42 14.40
CA ASP A 86 18.23 3.10 15.58
C ASP A 86 16.69 3.24 15.55
N LEU A 87 16.06 3.15 14.38
CA LEU A 87 14.60 3.08 14.23
C LEU A 87 14.10 1.63 14.28
N VAL A 88 14.78 0.71 13.62
CA VAL A 88 14.32 -0.69 13.47
C VAL A 88 14.38 -1.45 14.79
N GLU A 89 15.49 -1.37 15.54
CA GLU A 89 15.65 -2.14 16.78
C GLU A 89 14.58 -1.82 17.85
N PRO A 90 14.25 -0.55 18.15
CA PRO A 90 13.19 -0.24 19.12
C PRO A 90 11.81 -0.74 18.67
N VAL A 91 11.46 -0.62 17.38
CA VAL A 91 10.20 -1.13 16.83
C VAL A 91 10.12 -2.65 16.99
N CYS A 92 11.16 -3.38 16.58
CA CYS A 92 11.22 -4.83 16.75
C CYS A 92 11.12 -5.24 18.23
N LYS A 93 11.71 -4.47 19.15
CA LYS A 93 11.61 -4.73 20.58
C LYS A 93 10.18 -4.60 21.08
N VAL A 94 9.44 -3.59 20.65
CA VAL A 94 8.02 -3.43 21.00
C VAL A 94 7.23 -4.65 20.53
N PHE A 95 7.32 -5.06 19.27
CA PHE A 95 6.56 -6.21 18.77
C PHE A 95 6.93 -7.52 19.46
N LYS A 96 8.20 -7.73 19.79
CA LYS A 96 8.63 -8.87 20.62
C LYS A 96 8.03 -8.86 22.01
N GLN A 97 7.84 -7.70 22.65
CA GLN A 97 7.20 -7.60 23.97
C GLN A 97 5.72 -7.99 23.91
N PHE A 98 5.03 -7.70 22.83
CA PHE A 98 3.64 -8.13 22.59
C PHE A 98 3.54 -9.58 22.11
N ASP A 99 4.66 -10.24 21.82
CA ASP A 99 4.71 -11.60 21.26
C ASP A 99 3.84 -11.75 19.99
N VAL A 100 3.94 -10.80 19.08
CA VAL A 100 3.24 -10.80 17.80
C VAL A 100 4.21 -11.05 16.65
N PRO A 101 3.80 -11.78 15.59
CA PRO A 101 4.65 -11.97 14.42
C PRO A 101 4.75 -10.67 13.61
N PHE A 102 5.93 -10.41 13.07
CA PHE A 102 6.17 -9.26 12.21
C PHE A 102 7.18 -9.55 11.11
N VAL A 103 7.12 -8.78 10.03
CA VAL A 103 8.02 -8.86 8.88
C VAL A 103 8.80 -7.57 8.77
N CYS A 104 10.12 -7.68 8.61
CA CYS A 104 10.98 -6.61 8.15
C CYS A 104 11.17 -6.77 6.64
N PHE A 105 10.55 -5.90 5.85
CA PHE A 105 10.76 -5.84 4.40
C PHE A 105 12.10 -5.20 4.14
N THR A 106 13.00 -5.93 3.50
CA THR A 106 14.37 -5.44 3.26
C THR A 106 14.68 -5.31 1.76
N LYS A 107 15.85 -4.83 1.46
CA LYS A 107 16.34 -4.66 0.09
C LYS A 107 16.25 -5.92 -0.77
N ASN A 108 16.53 -7.08 -0.19
CA ASN A 108 16.75 -8.32 -0.93
C ASN A 108 15.85 -9.47 -0.48
N LYS A 109 15.21 -9.37 0.69
CA LYS A 109 14.42 -10.45 1.29
C LYS A 109 13.45 -9.90 2.32
N ASN A 110 12.40 -10.65 2.59
CA ASN A 110 11.41 -10.34 3.61
C ASN A 110 11.71 -11.20 4.84
N VAL A 111 12.23 -10.58 5.89
CA VAL A 111 12.67 -11.29 7.08
C VAL A 111 11.55 -11.32 8.11
N VAL A 112 11.06 -12.52 8.43
CA VAL A 112 9.98 -12.72 9.38
C VAL A 112 10.50 -13.08 10.76
N TYR A 113 9.91 -12.46 11.77
CA TYR A 113 9.98 -12.86 13.16
C TYR A 113 8.64 -13.49 13.56
N GLN A 114 8.67 -14.75 13.97
CA GLN A 114 7.47 -15.47 14.43
C GLN A 114 7.21 -15.21 15.90
N SER A 115 5.94 -15.17 16.31
CA SER A 115 5.62 -15.18 17.75
C SER A 115 5.80 -16.57 18.34
N SER A 116 5.81 -16.65 19.68
CA SER A 116 5.86 -17.96 20.37
C SER A 116 4.57 -18.78 20.19
N LYS A 117 3.48 -18.15 19.77
CA LYS A 117 2.14 -18.75 19.67
C LYS A 117 1.74 -19.05 18.23
N GLN A 118 2.10 -18.17 17.28
CA GLN A 118 1.61 -18.24 15.92
C GLN A 118 2.62 -17.72 14.91
N THR A 119 2.56 -18.26 13.70
CA THR A 119 3.31 -17.72 12.57
C THR A 119 2.57 -16.53 11.95
N TYR A 120 3.30 -15.68 11.23
CA TYR A 120 2.74 -14.58 10.45
C TYR A 120 1.64 -15.05 9.48
N GLY A 121 1.88 -16.14 8.76
CA GLY A 121 0.89 -16.73 7.85
C GLY A 121 -0.36 -17.26 8.54
N GLN A 122 -0.23 -17.81 9.77
CA GLN A 122 -1.40 -18.25 10.54
C GLN A 122 -2.28 -17.07 10.97
N VAL A 123 -1.69 -15.97 11.45
CA VAL A 123 -2.47 -14.77 11.79
C VAL A 123 -3.15 -14.20 10.56
N LEU A 124 -2.44 -14.10 9.44
CA LEU A 124 -3.01 -13.62 8.19
C LEU A 124 -4.21 -14.49 7.74
N GLY A 125 -4.11 -15.82 7.91
CA GLY A 125 -5.15 -16.79 7.58
C GLY A 125 -6.42 -16.70 8.45
N ILE A 126 -6.37 -16.02 9.59
CA ILE A 126 -7.58 -15.77 10.40
C ILE A 126 -8.49 -14.74 9.71
N TYR A 127 -7.88 -13.79 9.01
CA TYR A 127 -8.58 -12.62 8.45
C TYR A 127 -8.79 -12.69 6.94
N LEU A 128 -7.95 -13.46 6.22
CA LEU A 128 -8.05 -13.61 4.77
C LEU A 128 -8.53 -15.03 4.42
N PRO A 129 -9.43 -15.18 3.46
CA PRO A 129 -9.86 -16.48 2.96
C PRO A 129 -8.69 -17.20 2.25
N ASP A 130 -8.70 -18.54 2.26
CA ASP A 130 -7.63 -19.38 1.67
C ASP A 130 -7.32 -18.99 0.21
N SER A 131 -8.34 -18.64 -0.58
CA SER A 131 -8.16 -18.19 -1.97
C SER A 131 -7.38 -16.88 -2.11
N GLU A 132 -7.38 -16.04 -1.09
CA GLU A 132 -6.57 -14.82 -1.05
C GLU A 132 -5.16 -15.11 -0.55
N LEU A 133 -5.02 -15.98 0.45
CA LEU A 133 -3.71 -16.43 0.97
C LEU A 133 -2.86 -17.09 -0.10
N GLU A 134 -3.45 -17.96 -0.94
CA GLU A 134 -2.74 -18.61 -2.05
C GLU A 134 -2.24 -17.63 -3.13
N MET A 135 -2.84 -16.44 -3.20
CA MET A 135 -2.43 -15.39 -4.14
C MET A 135 -1.38 -14.41 -3.57
N HIS A 136 -1.10 -14.51 -2.26
CA HIS A 136 -0.08 -13.69 -1.62
C HIS A 136 1.31 -14.30 -1.81
N GLY A 137 2.07 -13.78 -2.78
CA GLY A 137 3.47 -14.15 -2.99
C GLY A 137 4.38 -13.79 -1.81
N LEU A 138 3.88 -13.00 -0.86
CA LEU A 138 4.61 -12.60 0.34
C LEU A 138 5.00 -13.81 1.20
N ILE A 139 4.05 -14.71 1.51
CA ILE A 139 4.31 -15.84 2.43
C ILE A 139 5.46 -16.71 1.92
N ASP A 140 5.48 -17.00 0.61
CA ASP A 140 6.53 -17.80 -0.03
C ASP A 140 7.88 -17.08 -0.06
N SER A 141 7.90 -15.76 0.11
CA SER A 141 9.12 -14.95 0.12
C SER A 141 9.72 -14.74 1.52
N LEU A 142 9.03 -15.20 2.58
CA LEU A 142 9.46 -15.00 3.96
C LEU A 142 10.65 -15.91 4.32
N VAL A 143 11.68 -15.29 4.91
CA VAL A 143 12.83 -15.98 5.47
C VAL A 143 12.88 -15.74 6.98
N SER A 144 12.99 -16.82 7.77
CA SER A 144 13.08 -16.68 9.23
C SER A 144 14.31 -15.84 9.62
N VAL A 145 14.15 -14.98 10.63
CA VAL A 145 15.27 -14.22 11.20
C VAL A 145 16.40 -15.12 11.72
N GLU A 146 16.07 -16.34 12.14
CA GLU A 146 17.05 -17.34 12.62
C GLU A 146 17.84 -18.00 11.49
N GLU A 147 17.35 -17.92 10.24
CA GLU A 147 17.97 -18.53 9.06
C GLU A 147 18.79 -17.54 8.24
N THR A 148 18.89 -16.29 8.67
CA THR A 148 19.56 -15.24 7.89
C THR A 148 20.31 -14.25 8.76
N ASP A 149 21.45 -13.75 8.25
CA ASP A 149 22.08 -12.55 8.78
C ASP A 149 21.16 -11.36 8.50
N PHE A 150 20.51 -10.86 9.54
CA PHE A 150 19.60 -9.74 9.42
C PHE A 150 20.35 -8.41 9.57
N ASN A 151 20.37 -7.64 8.48
CA ASN A 151 20.91 -6.29 8.51
C ASN A 151 19.78 -5.27 8.68
N TYR A 152 19.68 -4.68 9.86
CA TYR A 152 18.67 -3.66 10.18
C TYR A 152 18.68 -2.47 9.22
N GLU A 153 19.85 -2.04 8.73
CA GLU A 153 20.02 -0.89 7.84
C GLU A 153 19.50 -1.13 6.40
N GLU A 154 19.12 -2.35 6.07
CA GLU A 154 18.47 -2.68 4.78
C GLU A 154 16.94 -2.72 4.88
N THR A 155 16.35 -2.39 6.04
CA THR A 155 14.90 -2.41 6.26
C THR A 155 14.22 -1.22 5.57
N LEU A 156 13.15 -1.49 4.85
CA LEU A 156 12.31 -0.50 4.16
C LEU A 156 11.04 -0.19 4.94
N LYS A 157 10.37 -1.24 5.44
CA LYS A 157 9.13 -1.19 6.22
C LYS A 157 9.12 -2.33 7.22
N ILE A 158 8.46 -2.13 8.34
CA ILE A 158 8.14 -3.22 9.29
C ILE A 158 6.63 -3.35 9.34
N GLU A 159 6.10 -4.57 9.37
CA GLU A 159 4.68 -4.83 9.51
C GLU A 159 4.43 -5.94 10.52
N ALA A 160 3.59 -5.65 11.51
CA ALA A 160 3.15 -6.62 12.50
C ALA A 160 1.68 -6.97 12.29
N MET A 161 1.35 -8.25 12.54
CA MET A 161 0.00 -8.79 12.46
C MET A 161 -0.49 -9.24 13.82
N PHE A 162 -1.75 -8.94 14.14
CA PHE A 162 -2.35 -9.20 15.44
C PHE A 162 -3.56 -10.12 15.32
N GLU A 163 -3.52 -11.28 15.99
CA GLU A 163 -4.70 -12.11 16.17
C GLU A 163 -5.71 -11.43 17.12
N ASP A 164 -5.22 -10.91 18.23
CA ASP A 164 -6.01 -10.14 19.18
C ASP A 164 -5.99 -8.64 18.78
N ILE A 165 -7.05 -8.20 18.12
CA ILE A 165 -7.19 -6.81 17.68
C ILE A 165 -7.07 -5.79 18.83
N SER A 166 -7.41 -6.20 20.08
CA SER A 166 -7.29 -5.31 21.23
C SER A 166 -5.85 -4.90 21.57
N LEU A 167 -4.87 -5.67 21.07
CA LEU A 167 -3.44 -5.36 21.22
C LEU A 167 -2.93 -4.32 20.21
N VAL A 168 -3.64 -4.08 19.12
CA VAL A 168 -3.23 -3.10 18.08
C VAL A 168 -3.06 -1.71 18.68
N ASP A 169 -4.07 -1.22 19.42
CA ASP A 169 -4.00 0.10 20.04
C ASP A 169 -2.94 0.17 21.15
N GLN A 170 -2.74 -0.91 21.89
CA GLN A 170 -1.71 -0.98 22.95
C GLN A 170 -0.30 -0.95 22.34
N ALA A 171 -0.08 -1.68 21.25
CA ALA A 171 1.20 -1.67 20.54
C ALA A 171 1.45 -0.31 19.87
N ARG A 172 0.42 0.30 19.28
CA ARG A 172 0.49 1.65 18.73
C ARG A 172 0.84 2.69 19.80
N GLU A 173 0.27 2.57 21.01
CA GLU A 173 0.61 3.44 22.13
C GLU A 173 2.07 3.27 22.58
N ALA A 174 2.55 2.02 22.67
CA ALA A 174 3.94 1.74 23.02
C ALA A 174 4.94 2.23 21.98
N LEU A 175 4.54 2.31 20.70
CA LEU A 175 5.38 2.84 19.62
C LEU A 175 5.51 4.37 19.65
N LYS A 176 4.67 5.11 20.39
CA LYS A 176 4.80 6.58 20.52
C LYS A 176 6.11 7.02 21.18
N ASP A 177 6.74 6.15 21.95
CA ASP A 177 8.04 6.41 22.58
C ASP A 177 9.21 6.27 21.58
N VAL A 178 8.96 5.73 20.39
CA VAL A 178 9.93 5.64 19.29
C VAL A 178 9.78 6.84 18.37
N THR A 179 10.70 7.78 18.46
CA THR A 179 10.67 9.00 17.62
C THR A 179 11.23 8.73 16.23
N GLY A 180 10.73 9.43 15.21
CA GLY A 180 11.21 9.33 13.84
C GLY A 180 10.54 8.21 13.02
N ILE A 181 9.42 7.65 13.51
CA ILE A 181 8.61 6.67 12.78
C ILE A 181 7.20 7.17 12.55
N ASP A 182 6.60 6.74 11.43
CA ASP A 182 5.17 6.82 11.17
C ASP A 182 4.54 5.44 11.39
N VAL A 183 3.35 5.40 12.01
CA VAL A 183 2.64 4.17 12.36
C VAL A 183 1.23 4.25 11.80
N VAL A 184 0.99 3.50 10.73
CA VAL A 184 -0.31 3.45 10.05
C VAL A 184 -0.88 2.02 10.03
N SER A 185 -2.12 1.90 9.64
CA SER A 185 -2.79 0.61 9.39
C SER A 185 -3.48 0.64 8.04
N SER A 186 -3.42 -0.45 7.30
CA SER A 186 -4.25 -0.70 6.13
C SER A 186 -5.44 -1.60 6.48
N MET A 187 -5.34 -2.36 7.58
CA MET A 187 -6.35 -3.27 8.11
C MET A 187 -6.50 -3.04 9.62
N ASN A 188 -7.62 -3.49 10.21
CA ASN A 188 -7.86 -3.34 11.65
C ASN A 188 -7.00 -4.26 12.55
N PHE A 189 -6.21 -5.16 11.96
CA PHE A 189 -5.39 -6.15 12.64
C PHE A 189 -3.90 -6.05 12.31
N ASN A 190 -3.43 -4.95 11.69
CA ASN A 190 -2.02 -4.73 11.41
C ASN A 190 -1.52 -3.36 11.88
N LEU A 191 -0.20 -3.26 12.05
CA LEU A 191 0.53 -2.01 12.16
C LEU A 191 1.67 -2.03 11.14
N GLU A 192 1.80 -0.94 10.40
CA GLU A 192 2.81 -0.73 9.38
C GLU A 192 3.68 0.46 9.76
N ILE A 193 4.99 0.26 9.79
CA ILE A 193 5.95 1.23 10.29
C ILE A 193 6.96 1.58 9.21
N THR A 194 7.06 2.88 8.93
CA THR A 194 8.08 3.50 8.07
C THR A 194 8.76 4.66 8.82
N PRO A 195 9.88 5.22 8.33
CA PRO A 195 10.34 6.51 8.82
C PRO A 195 9.26 7.60 8.68
N ASP A 196 9.16 8.53 9.61
CA ASP A 196 8.11 9.57 9.65
C ASP A 196 8.09 10.50 8.41
N TYR A 197 9.21 10.61 7.70
CA TYR A 197 9.32 11.36 6.44
C TYR A 197 8.99 10.54 5.19
N ILE A 198 8.69 9.23 5.34
CA ILE A 198 8.36 8.32 4.25
C ILE A 198 6.91 7.87 4.37
N ASN A 199 6.11 8.24 3.38
CA ASN A 199 4.72 7.83 3.23
C ASN A 199 4.32 7.86 1.74
N LYS A 200 3.10 7.45 1.42
CA LYS A 200 2.62 7.42 0.03
C LYS A 200 2.70 8.80 -0.64
N ALA A 201 2.47 9.89 0.10
CA ALA A 201 2.57 11.23 -0.46
C ALA A 201 4.00 11.62 -0.80
N SER A 202 4.94 11.50 0.14
CA SER A 202 6.33 11.92 -0.07
C SER A 202 6.97 11.17 -1.24
N ALA A 203 6.74 9.85 -1.35
CA ALA A 203 7.25 9.04 -2.44
C ALA A 203 6.57 9.37 -3.79
N LEU A 204 5.25 9.59 -3.80
CA LEU A 204 4.55 9.99 -5.02
C LEU A 204 5.00 11.38 -5.48
N GLN A 205 5.21 12.34 -4.58
CA GLN A 205 5.76 13.66 -4.90
C GLN A 205 7.18 13.57 -5.46
N GLU A 206 8.02 12.68 -4.92
CA GLU A 206 9.35 12.41 -5.46
C GLU A 206 9.27 11.83 -6.88
N TYR A 207 8.36 10.88 -7.12
CA TYR A 207 8.14 10.30 -8.44
C TYR A 207 7.55 11.32 -9.44
N VAL A 208 6.62 12.15 -9.01
CA VAL A 208 6.04 13.23 -9.82
C VAL A 208 7.10 14.22 -10.29
N ARG A 209 8.05 14.59 -9.39
CA ARG A 209 9.20 15.43 -9.77
C ARG A 209 10.15 14.72 -10.74
N TYR A 210 10.40 13.43 -10.53
CA TYR A 210 11.22 12.61 -11.45
C TYR A 210 10.62 12.55 -12.86
N GLU A 211 9.28 12.49 -12.97
CA GLU A 211 8.53 12.49 -14.23
C GLU A 211 8.29 13.90 -14.82
N GLU A 212 8.80 14.95 -14.18
CA GLU A 212 8.62 16.35 -14.59
C GLU A 212 7.14 16.77 -14.71
N ILE A 213 6.26 16.19 -13.88
CA ILE A 213 4.83 16.49 -13.79
C ILE A 213 4.60 17.48 -12.63
N ASN A 214 3.64 18.40 -12.77
CA ASN A 214 3.25 19.28 -11.71
C ASN A 214 2.27 18.56 -10.75
N GLU A 215 2.41 18.75 -9.43
CA GLU A 215 1.51 18.14 -8.43
C GLU A 215 0.03 18.50 -8.67
N ASP A 216 -0.27 19.70 -9.18
CA ASP A 216 -1.62 20.11 -9.59
C ASP A 216 -2.18 19.32 -10.80
N GLU A 217 -1.36 18.52 -11.47
CA GLU A 217 -1.75 17.66 -12.60
C GLU A 217 -1.88 16.19 -12.19
N VAL A 218 -1.82 15.91 -10.89
CA VAL A 218 -1.95 14.56 -10.32
C VAL A 218 -3.29 14.42 -9.61
N MET A 219 -3.98 13.29 -9.84
CA MET A 219 -5.17 12.89 -9.10
C MET A 219 -4.88 11.58 -8.36
N VAL A 220 -5.28 11.54 -7.08
CA VAL A 220 -4.99 10.41 -6.21
C VAL A 220 -6.28 9.79 -5.66
N PHE A 221 -6.25 8.47 -5.44
CA PHE A 221 -7.38 7.68 -4.95
C PHE A 221 -6.92 6.79 -3.79
N GLY A 222 -7.71 6.73 -2.72
CA GLY A 222 -7.43 5.90 -1.56
C GLY A 222 -8.66 5.75 -0.68
N ASP A 223 -8.64 4.80 0.26
CA ASP A 223 -9.79 4.43 1.10
C ASP A 223 -9.46 4.23 2.59
N SER A 224 -8.18 4.19 2.98
CA SER A 224 -7.76 3.80 4.32
C SER A 224 -6.73 4.73 4.97
N GLU A 225 -6.33 4.42 6.22
CA GLU A 225 -5.47 5.29 7.02
C GLU A 225 -4.11 5.57 6.35
N ASN A 226 -3.49 4.56 5.74
CA ASN A 226 -2.20 4.70 5.07
C ASN A 226 -2.24 5.56 3.79
N ASP A 227 -3.47 5.94 3.31
CA ASP A 227 -3.67 6.86 2.20
C ASP A 227 -3.80 8.32 2.64
N ARG A 228 -3.98 8.56 3.95
CA ARG A 228 -4.23 9.90 4.49
C ARG A 228 -3.22 10.92 3.96
N SER A 229 -1.94 10.61 4.04
CA SER A 229 -0.89 11.51 3.58
C SER A 229 -1.07 11.90 2.11
N MET A 230 -1.37 10.94 1.24
CA MET A 230 -1.57 11.16 -0.19
C MET A 230 -2.87 11.94 -0.46
N LEU A 231 -3.96 11.59 0.21
CA LEU A 231 -5.25 12.25 0.05
C LEU A 231 -5.26 13.71 0.54
N GLU A 232 -4.47 14.04 1.55
CA GLU A 232 -4.33 15.41 2.08
C GLU A 232 -3.32 16.25 1.28
N ALA A 233 -2.25 15.64 0.74
CA ALA A 233 -1.20 16.37 0.05
C ALA A 233 -1.60 16.82 -1.37
N PHE A 234 -2.38 16.01 -2.08
CA PHE A 234 -2.70 16.29 -3.48
C PHE A 234 -4.05 17.00 -3.64
N LYS A 235 -4.07 18.05 -4.44
CA LYS A 235 -5.25 18.90 -4.69
C LYS A 235 -6.44 18.14 -5.29
N HIS A 236 -6.18 17.15 -6.13
CA HIS A 236 -7.21 16.32 -6.76
C HIS A 236 -7.26 14.96 -6.07
N SER A 237 -7.72 14.96 -4.83
CA SER A 237 -7.87 13.73 -4.04
C SER A 237 -9.31 13.19 -4.09
N VAL A 238 -9.43 11.88 -4.17
CA VAL A 238 -10.67 11.14 -4.23
C VAL A 238 -10.68 10.09 -3.11
N LEU A 239 -11.55 10.28 -2.12
CA LEU A 239 -11.81 9.25 -1.12
C LEU A 239 -12.73 8.20 -1.74
N VAL A 240 -12.26 6.96 -1.82
CA VAL A 240 -13.07 5.80 -2.19
C VAL A 240 -13.74 5.27 -0.92
N LYS A 241 -15.07 5.13 -0.93
CA LYS A 241 -15.79 4.60 0.23
C LYS A 241 -15.42 3.14 0.46
N ASN A 242 -15.08 2.80 1.68
CA ASN A 242 -14.84 1.42 2.09
C ASN A 242 -15.82 1.05 3.20
N PRO A 243 -16.76 0.09 2.97
CA PRO A 243 -17.74 -0.31 3.97
C PRO A 243 -17.13 -1.05 5.17
N ASN A 244 -15.88 -1.47 5.07
CA ASN A 244 -15.19 -2.24 6.10
C ASN A 244 -14.42 -1.36 7.11
N ASN A 245 -14.37 -0.04 6.88
CA ASN A 245 -13.76 0.91 7.81
C ASN A 245 -14.58 2.23 7.84
N ASP A 246 -14.35 3.03 8.87
CA ASP A 246 -14.95 4.36 9.04
C ASP A 246 -13.93 5.49 8.84
N PHE A 247 -12.88 5.24 8.05
CA PHE A 247 -11.84 6.19 7.73
C PHE A 247 -12.42 7.48 7.16
N LYS A 248 -11.97 8.61 7.71
CA LYS A 248 -12.42 9.95 7.33
C LYS A 248 -11.23 10.85 7.06
N VAL A 249 -11.28 11.51 5.93
CA VAL A 249 -10.30 12.50 5.51
C VAL A 249 -11.02 13.54 4.64
N ASN A 250 -10.53 14.76 4.67
CA ASN A 250 -11.09 15.80 3.82
C ASN A 250 -10.49 15.71 2.41
N THR A 251 -11.31 15.39 1.42
CA THR A 251 -10.91 15.26 0.02
C THR A 251 -11.76 16.11 -0.90
N LYS A 252 -11.24 16.40 -2.08
CA LYS A 252 -11.97 17.17 -3.09
C LYS A 252 -13.14 16.40 -3.68
N TYR A 253 -13.02 15.08 -3.78
CA TYR A 253 -14.03 14.21 -4.39
C TYR A 253 -14.25 12.97 -3.52
N ILE A 254 -15.41 12.34 -3.72
CA ILE A 254 -15.76 11.05 -3.12
C ILE A 254 -16.23 10.13 -4.23
N ALA A 255 -15.71 8.92 -4.28
CA ALA A 255 -16.19 7.83 -5.13
C ALA A 255 -16.93 6.78 -4.29
N ARG A 256 -17.80 6.00 -4.94
CA ARG A 256 -18.40 4.80 -4.32
C ARG A 256 -17.31 3.75 -4.07
N SER A 257 -17.68 2.69 -3.36
CA SER A 257 -16.76 1.60 -3.00
C SER A 257 -16.25 0.84 -4.23
N CYS A 258 -15.12 0.15 -4.06
CA CYS A 258 -14.57 -0.73 -5.10
C CYS A 258 -15.54 -1.87 -5.45
N GLN A 259 -16.32 -2.39 -4.48
CA GLN A 259 -17.36 -3.40 -4.71
C GLN A 259 -18.48 -2.91 -5.63
N GLU A 260 -18.72 -1.60 -5.70
CA GLU A 260 -19.68 -0.94 -6.58
C GLU A 260 -19.07 -0.40 -7.86
N ASP A 261 -17.79 -0.75 -8.13
CA ASP A 261 -17.01 -0.25 -9.28
C ASP A 261 -16.89 1.29 -9.29
N GLY A 262 -16.79 1.87 -8.07
CA GLY A 262 -16.90 3.31 -7.84
C GLY A 262 -15.79 4.12 -8.51
N VAL A 263 -14.56 3.61 -8.56
CA VAL A 263 -13.45 4.27 -9.28
C VAL A 263 -13.72 4.31 -10.78
N ALA A 264 -14.24 3.22 -11.37
CA ALA A 264 -14.59 3.19 -12.78
C ALA A 264 -15.68 4.23 -13.12
N GLU A 265 -16.75 4.27 -12.31
CA GLU A 265 -17.81 5.27 -12.49
C GLU A 265 -17.29 6.71 -12.37
N PHE A 266 -16.45 6.96 -11.37
CA PHE A 266 -15.84 8.28 -11.17
C PHE A 266 -15.01 8.72 -12.39
N LEU A 267 -14.12 7.83 -12.87
CA LEU A 267 -13.25 8.13 -14.02
C LEU A 267 -14.02 8.34 -15.32
N GLU A 268 -15.06 7.52 -15.58
CA GLU A 268 -15.94 7.71 -16.73
C GLU A 268 -16.62 9.09 -16.73
N ASN A 269 -17.10 9.51 -15.57
CA ASN A 269 -17.77 10.81 -15.44
C ASN A 269 -16.76 11.97 -15.51
N TYR A 270 -15.62 11.87 -14.86
CA TYR A 270 -14.62 12.93 -14.80
C TYR A 270 -13.94 13.18 -16.16
N PHE A 271 -13.64 12.12 -16.91
CA PHE A 271 -12.97 12.18 -18.21
C PHE A 271 -13.92 12.08 -19.41
N GLU A 272 -15.23 12.06 -19.17
CA GLU A 272 -16.28 11.95 -20.20
C GLU A 272 -16.03 10.74 -21.14
N LEU A 273 -15.69 9.58 -20.54
CA LEU A 273 -15.30 8.38 -21.29
C LEU A 273 -16.51 7.58 -21.81
N ARG A 274 -17.69 7.82 -21.28
CA ARG A 274 -18.92 7.23 -21.81
C ARG A 274 -19.16 7.80 -23.20
N GLY A 275 -19.05 6.96 -24.23
CA GLY A 275 -19.42 7.35 -25.58
C GLY A 275 -20.82 7.99 -25.55
N LYS A 276 -21.00 9.11 -26.23
CA LYS A 276 -22.34 9.64 -26.46
C LYS A 276 -23.17 8.48 -27.00
N LYS A 277 -24.19 8.05 -26.23
CA LYS A 277 -25.19 7.14 -26.77
C LYS A 277 -25.70 7.81 -28.04
N ALA A 278 -25.43 7.16 -29.17
CA ALA A 278 -25.93 7.56 -30.47
C ALA A 278 -27.46 7.44 -30.47
#